data_49270064065168abdc98b426d6b9c48b
#
_entry.id   49270064065168abdc98b426d6b9c48b
#
_cell.length_a   1.000
_cell.length_b   1.000
_cell.length_c   1.000
_cell.angle_alpha   90.00
_cell.angle_beta   90.00
_cell.angle_gamma   90.00
#
_symmetry.space_group_name_H-M   'P 1'
#
loop_
_entity.id
_entity.type
_entity.pdbx_description
1 polymer ?
#
loop_
_entity_poly.entity_id
_entity_poly.type
_entity_poly.pdbx_seq_one_letter_code
_entity_poly.pdbx_strand_id
1 'polypeptide(L)'
;MPRLPDILTILALAVACAHAAPPADNTTRHDPTMGVNQAAKGLIEWHDVTKWGVEGRAWGDQQRKRWFDRLPAKAEGKVTPAVWSLSRDSAGMMVRFRTDARAIHARYLTLKPNLAMPHMPATGVSGLDLYARDASGRWRWVQAVKPTKPDVQAEIVTGLAPGLREYAAYLPLYNGVERLEIGVPPGAKFEGLPPRPAKPVVFYGTSITHGASASRPGMVHTAILGRRLDMPVVNLGFSGNGRMDAAVGELLCEVDAAAFVIDCLPNMGPADVTAKCAPLVRQLRAKWPATPIVLVEDRRYTNSWITPAKDKFHDDNHAALKSAFDSLVKEGVANLHYIPGDGLLGDDGDGATDGSHPNDLGFVRQADAMEPVLRKALGMGK
;
A
#
# COMPACT_ATOMS: atom_id res chain seq x y z
N MET A 1 58.17 58.26 11.58
CA MET A 1 58.10 57.02 12.31
C MET A 1 56.62 56.71 12.39
N PRO A 2 56.10 55.79 11.61
CA PRO A 2 54.69 55.36 11.76
C PRO A 2 54.60 54.11 12.70
N ARG A 3 53.63 54.13 13.60
CA ARG A 3 53.30 53.06 14.56
C ARG A 3 52.55 51.95 13.81
N LEU A 4 52.91 50.69 14.07
CA LEU A 4 52.21 49.49 13.67
C LEU A 4 50.92 49.32 14.49
N PRO A 5 49.81 48.79 13.93
CA PRO A 5 48.63 48.45 14.69
C PRO A 5 48.73 47.03 15.27
N ASP A 6 48.22 46.90 16.50
CA ASP A 6 48.12 45.65 17.27
C ASP A 6 47.21 44.61 16.57
N ILE A 7 47.69 43.41 16.41
CA ILE A 7 46.91 42.24 15.95
C ILE A 7 46.18 41.66 17.14
N LEU A 8 44.85 41.89 17.18
CA LEU A 8 43.97 41.25 18.15
C LEU A 8 43.72 39.80 17.67
N THR A 9 44.29 38.84 18.38
CA THR A 9 44.04 37.40 18.17
C THR A 9 42.67 37.06 18.74
N ILE A 10 41.66 36.83 17.91
CA ILE A 10 40.36 36.31 18.33
C ILE A 10 40.48 34.80 18.48
N LEU A 11 40.48 34.35 19.74
CA LEU A 11 40.42 32.93 20.09
C LEU A 11 38.95 32.47 19.93
N ALA A 12 38.63 31.75 18.85
CA ALA A 12 37.33 31.16 18.67
C ALA A 12 37.20 29.90 19.57
N LEU A 13 36.46 30.03 20.66
CA LEU A 13 36.08 28.90 21.51
C LEU A 13 34.99 28.07 20.74
N ALA A 14 35.37 26.96 20.13
CA ALA A 14 34.42 26.01 19.60
C ALA A 14 33.76 25.25 20.79
N VAL A 15 32.55 25.65 21.16
CA VAL A 15 31.72 24.88 22.10
C VAL A 15 31.18 23.67 21.31
N ALA A 16 31.81 22.51 21.53
CA ALA A 16 31.26 21.24 21.08
C ALA A 16 29.99 20.95 21.90
N CYS A 17 28.82 21.22 21.30
CA CYS A 17 27.57 20.66 21.84
C CYS A 17 27.63 19.15 21.70
N ALA A 18 28.03 18.46 22.78
CA ALA A 18 27.81 17.05 22.92
C ALA A 18 26.28 16.83 22.92
N HIS A 19 25.72 16.39 21.82
CA HIS A 19 24.37 15.87 21.81
C HIS A 19 24.36 14.63 22.68
N ALA A 20 23.81 14.75 23.88
CA ALA A 20 23.53 13.59 24.72
C ALA A 20 22.64 12.64 23.89
N ALA A 21 23.05 11.38 23.79
CA ALA A 21 22.20 10.36 23.20
C ALA A 21 20.83 10.42 23.90
N PRO A 22 19.72 10.32 23.16
CA PRO A 22 18.40 10.30 23.78
C PRO A 22 18.38 9.19 24.82
N PRO A 23 17.71 9.40 26.00
CA PRO A 23 17.66 8.39 27.06
C PRO A 23 17.14 7.08 26.45
N ALA A 24 17.79 5.98 26.79
CA ALA A 24 17.39 4.65 26.34
C ALA A 24 15.90 4.46 26.66
N ASP A 25 15.13 4.13 25.64
CA ASP A 25 13.70 3.86 25.81
C ASP A 25 13.51 2.66 26.73
N ASN A 26 13.12 2.91 27.98
CA ASN A 26 12.89 1.88 28.97
C ASN A 26 11.65 1.00 28.66
N THR A 27 10.82 1.40 27.72
CA THR A 27 9.59 0.68 27.36
C THR A 27 9.88 -0.75 26.93
N THR A 28 10.91 -0.96 26.11
CA THR A 28 11.32 -2.29 25.64
C THR A 28 11.89 -3.18 26.75
N ARG A 29 12.32 -2.59 27.86
CA ARG A 29 12.83 -3.32 29.05
C ARG A 29 11.68 -3.99 29.81
N HIS A 30 10.51 -3.37 29.80
CA HIS A 30 9.31 -3.87 30.49
C HIS A 30 8.38 -4.63 29.57
N ASP A 31 8.37 -4.30 28.26
CA ASP A 31 7.63 -4.99 27.23
C ASP A 31 8.54 -5.27 26.00
N PRO A 32 9.19 -6.44 25.95
CA PRO A 32 10.07 -6.80 24.83
C PRO A 32 9.37 -6.82 23.47
N THR A 33 8.04 -6.95 23.43
CA THR A 33 7.28 -6.94 22.17
C THR A 33 7.27 -5.56 21.51
N MET A 34 7.48 -4.49 22.30
CA MET A 34 7.62 -3.12 21.81
C MET A 34 8.98 -2.84 21.15
N GLY A 35 9.96 -3.72 21.35
CA GLY A 35 11.29 -3.58 20.78
C GLY A 35 11.33 -3.84 19.28
N VAL A 36 12.47 -3.48 18.67
CA VAL A 36 12.78 -3.83 17.28
C VAL A 36 12.92 -5.34 17.12
N ASN A 37 12.73 -5.83 15.90
CA ASN A 37 13.02 -7.23 15.60
C ASN A 37 14.49 -7.53 15.89
N GLN A 38 14.76 -8.69 16.46
CA GLN A 38 16.12 -9.13 16.67
C GLN A 38 16.85 -9.33 15.33
N ALA A 39 18.16 -9.12 15.34
CA ALA A 39 18.97 -9.49 14.20
C ALA A 39 18.90 -11.00 13.99
N ALA A 40 18.84 -11.41 12.73
CA ALA A 40 18.89 -12.82 12.36
C ALA A 40 20.17 -13.48 12.89
N LYS A 41 20.06 -14.56 13.64
CA LYS A 41 21.18 -15.29 14.25
C LYS A 41 21.28 -16.70 13.71
N GLY A 42 22.49 -17.27 13.75
CA GLY A 42 22.77 -18.62 13.32
C GLY A 42 22.92 -18.76 11.80
N LEU A 43 22.97 -20.02 11.34
CA LEU A 43 22.97 -20.32 9.91
C LEU A 43 21.55 -20.14 9.37
N ILE A 44 21.43 -19.43 8.25
CA ILE A 44 20.15 -19.15 7.58
C ILE A 44 20.32 -19.41 6.10
N GLU A 45 19.41 -20.19 5.54
CA GLU A 45 19.28 -20.37 4.10
C GLU A 45 18.39 -19.25 3.54
N TRP A 46 18.96 -18.45 2.62
CA TRP A 46 18.32 -17.29 2.05
C TRP A 46 17.78 -17.60 0.65
N HIS A 47 16.53 -17.25 0.41
CA HIS A 47 15.82 -17.47 -0.83
C HIS A 47 15.43 -16.12 -1.46
N ASP A 48 16.02 -15.81 -2.62
CA ASP A 48 15.74 -14.59 -3.38
C ASP A 48 14.33 -14.66 -3.99
N VAL A 49 13.44 -13.76 -3.58
CA VAL A 49 12.03 -13.75 -4.00
C VAL A 49 11.83 -13.52 -5.50
N THR A 50 12.80 -12.95 -6.19
CA THR A 50 12.74 -12.75 -7.64
C THR A 50 12.74 -14.06 -8.43
N LYS A 51 13.16 -15.16 -7.79
CA LYS A 51 13.22 -16.50 -8.42
C LYS A 51 11.83 -17.13 -8.61
N TRP A 52 10.84 -16.74 -7.81
CA TRP A 52 9.46 -17.24 -7.97
C TRP A 52 8.42 -16.11 -8.13
N GLY A 53 8.77 -14.86 -7.87
CA GLY A 53 7.95 -13.71 -8.12
C GLY A 53 7.10 -13.23 -6.93
N VAL A 54 6.40 -12.11 -7.15
CA VAL A 54 5.47 -11.51 -6.19
C VAL A 54 4.14 -11.24 -6.87
N GLU A 55 3.04 -11.38 -6.14
CA GLU A 55 1.74 -10.87 -6.54
C GLU A 55 1.72 -9.34 -6.47
N GLY A 56 0.77 -8.71 -7.18
CA GLY A 56 0.65 -7.24 -7.22
C GLY A 56 1.52 -6.55 -8.26
N ARG A 57 2.39 -7.29 -8.97
CA ARG A 57 3.09 -6.82 -10.16
C ARG A 57 2.21 -7.02 -11.39
N ALA A 58 1.47 -6.00 -11.80
CA ALA A 58 0.81 -6.00 -13.11
C ALA A 58 1.83 -5.97 -14.26
N TRP A 59 1.38 -6.10 -15.50
CA TRP A 59 2.17 -6.08 -16.74
C TRP A 59 3.19 -7.23 -16.90
N GLY A 60 3.03 -8.33 -16.15
CA GLY A 60 3.84 -9.55 -16.35
C GLY A 60 5.34 -9.29 -16.44
N ASP A 61 5.98 -9.77 -17.52
CA ASP A 61 7.43 -9.68 -17.75
C ASP A 61 7.89 -8.38 -18.41
N GLN A 62 7.01 -7.37 -18.58
CA GLN A 62 7.43 -6.09 -19.14
C GLN A 62 8.54 -5.47 -18.29
N GLN A 63 9.54 -4.89 -18.98
CA GLN A 63 10.70 -4.29 -18.35
C GLN A 63 10.31 -3.22 -17.33
N ARG A 64 10.97 -3.24 -16.17
CA ARG A 64 10.90 -2.22 -15.13
C ARG A 64 12.27 -1.61 -14.89
N LYS A 65 12.31 -0.38 -14.36
CA LYS A 65 13.59 0.21 -13.94
C LYS A 65 14.17 -0.50 -12.72
N ARG A 66 13.31 -0.89 -11.77
CA ARG A 66 13.64 -1.76 -10.65
C ARG A 66 12.63 -2.89 -10.58
N TRP A 67 13.07 -4.04 -10.16
CA TRP A 67 12.25 -5.24 -10.17
C TRP A 67 10.94 -5.09 -9.39
N PHE A 68 10.96 -4.33 -8.27
CA PHE A 68 9.80 -4.09 -7.40
C PHE A 68 9.04 -2.78 -7.71
N ASP A 69 9.27 -2.14 -8.85
CA ASP A 69 8.46 -0.99 -9.28
C ASP A 69 7.04 -1.45 -9.67
N ARG A 70 6.04 -0.65 -9.33
CA ARG A 70 4.63 -0.97 -9.64
C ARG A 70 4.30 -0.76 -11.12
N LEU A 71 4.84 0.29 -11.76
CA LEU A 71 4.65 0.56 -13.18
C LEU A 71 5.80 0.03 -14.04
N PRO A 72 5.54 -0.33 -15.31
CA PRO A 72 6.58 -0.69 -16.27
C PRO A 72 7.44 0.51 -16.66
N ALA A 73 8.69 0.28 -17.09
CA ALA A 73 9.64 1.34 -17.44
C ALA A 73 9.12 2.32 -18.51
N LYS A 74 8.29 1.84 -19.44
CA LYS A 74 7.68 2.67 -20.50
C LYS A 74 6.70 3.73 -19.97
N ALA A 75 6.29 3.66 -18.70
CA ALA A 75 5.44 4.67 -18.08
C ALA A 75 6.21 5.96 -17.74
N GLU A 76 7.56 5.87 -17.61
CA GLU A 76 8.39 7.05 -17.38
C GLU A 76 8.26 8.05 -18.52
N GLY A 77 8.02 9.31 -18.19
CA GLY A 77 7.77 10.38 -19.17
C GLY A 77 6.38 10.38 -19.81
N LYS A 78 5.56 9.33 -19.60
CA LYS A 78 4.17 9.28 -20.05
C LYS A 78 3.19 9.70 -18.94
N VAL A 79 3.35 9.13 -17.76
CA VAL A 79 2.61 9.57 -16.58
C VAL A 79 3.26 10.80 -15.96
N THR A 80 2.56 11.51 -15.08
CA THR A 80 3.14 12.66 -14.38
C THR A 80 4.39 12.25 -13.58
N PRO A 81 5.38 13.15 -13.39
CA PRO A 81 6.55 12.86 -12.58
C PRO A 81 6.22 12.36 -11.17
N ALA A 82 5.13 12.88 -10.58
CA ALA A 82 4.67 12.45 -9.26
C ALA A 82 4.13 11.01 -9.27
N VAL A 83 3.29 10.64 -10.23
CA VAL A 83 2.82 9.26 -10.41
C VAL A 83 4.00 8.31 -10.64
N TRP A 84 4.95 8.71 -11.49
CA TRP A 84 6.16 7.92 -11.73
C TRP A 84 6.97 7.72 -10.44
N SER A 85 7.25 8.79 -9.70
CA SER A 85 7.98 8.71 -8.43
C SER A 85 7.29 7.79 -7.42
N LEU A 86 5.97 7.94 -7.24
CA LEU A 86 5.17 7.13 -6.32
C LEU A 86 5.07 5.66 -6.77
N SER A 87 5.16 5.38 -8.07
CA SER A 87 5.14 4.00 -8.58
C SER A 87 6.36 3.18 -8.16
N ARG A 88 7.38 3.83 -7.63
CA ARG A 88 8.61 3.19 -7.12
C ARG A 88 8.43 2.61 -5.71
N ASP A 89 7.34 2.95 -5.02
CA ASP A 89 6.94 2.30 -3.77
C ASP A 89 6.30 0.95 -4.08
N SER A 90 6.53 -0.05 -3.19
CA SER A 90 6.15 -1.45 -3.44
C SER A 90 4.75 -1.81 -2.90
N ALA A 91 3.89 -0.81 -2.69
CA ALA A 91 2.55 -0.98 -2.13
C ALA A 91 1.71 -2.03 -2.89
N GLY A 92 1.06 -2.91 -2.15
CA GLY A 92 0.20 -3.97 -2.68
C GLY A 92 0.93 -5.20 -3.21
N MET A 93 2.27 -5.18 -3.28
CA MET A 93 3.03 -6.39 -3.62
C MET A 93 3.07 -7.34 -2.44
N MET A 94 3.05 -8.64 -2.74
CA MET A 94 3.01 -9.71 -1.75
C MET A 94 3.82 -10.92 -2.22
N VAL A 95 4.74 -11.38 -1.36
CA VAL A 95 5.50 -12.63 -1.54
C VAL A 95 4.72 -13.78 -0.94
N ARG A 96 4.61 -14.90 -1.66
CA ARG A 96 4.01 -16.14 -1.14
C ARG A 96 5.04 -17.27 -1.10
N PHE A 97 4.99 -18.05 -0.04
CA PHE A 97 5.87 -19.22 0.12
C PHE A 97 5.27 -20.24 1.11
N ARG A 98 5.79 -21.47 1.09
CA ARG A 98 5.50 -22.50 2.08
C ARG A 98 6.75 -22.90 2.82
N THR A 99 6.63 -23.13 4.11
CA THR A 99 7.72 -23.66 4.92
C THR A 99 7.19 -24.37 6.18
N ASP A 100 7.95 -25.33 6.69
CA ASP A 100 7.77 -25.96 8.00
C ASP A 100 8.75 -25.40 9.04
N ALA A 101 9.51 -24.37 8.68
CA ALA A 101 10.47 -23.71 9.54
C ALA A 101 9.84 -23.23 10.85
N ARG A 102 10.61 -23.31 11.94
CA ARG A 102 10.20 -22.80 13.25
C ARG A 102 10.58 -21.35 13.49
N ALA A 103 11.34 -20.76 12.57
CA ALA A 103 11.67 -19.33 12.53
C ALA A 103 11.68 -18.87 11.07
N ILE A 104 11.25 -17.65 10.85
CA ILE A 104 11.25 -17.00 9.54
C ILE A 104 12.00 -15.67 9.68
N HIS A 105 12.90 -15.44 8.74
CA HIS A 105 13.74 -14.27 8.67
C HIS A 105 13.49 -13.52 7.35
N ALA A 106 13.82 -12.23 7.32
CA ALA A 106 13.89 -11.46 6.08
C ALA A 106 15.15 -10.62 6.04
N ARG A 107 15.70 -10.45 4.84
CA ARG A 107 16.65 -9.39 4.55
C ARG A 107 16.22 -8.64 3.30
N TYR A 108 16.20 -7.31 3.40
CA TYR A 108 15.79 -6.46 2.28
C TYR A 108 16.44 -5.08 2.38
N LEU A 109 16.57 -4.43 1.24
CA LEU A 109 17.05 -3.06 1.13
C LEU A 109 15.91 -2.16 0.68
N THR A 110 15.62 -1.11 1.44
CA THR A 110 14.63 -0.11 1.07
C THR A 110 15.24 0.94 0.13
N LEU A 111 14.41 1.50 -0.75
CA LEU A 111 14.80 2.53 -1.70
C LEU A 111 15.09 3.87 -1.04
N LYS A 112 14.30 4.22 -0.02
CA LYS A 112 14.35 5.52 0.65
C LYS A 112 14.94 5.37 2.06
N PRO A 113 15.78 6.34 2.50
CA PRO A 113 16.36 6.32 3.85
C PRO A 113 15.32 6.63 4.95
N ASN A 114 14.29 7.39 4.64
CA ASN A 114 13.23 7.73 5.59
C ASN A 114 12.28 6.53 5.75
N LEU A 115 12.30 5.90 6.92
CA LEU A 115 11.59 4.66 7.18
C LEU A 115 10.20 4.85 7.76
N ALA A 116 9.88 6.05 8.24
CA ALA A 116 8.59 6.43 8.85
C ALA A 116 8.13 7.79 8.32
N MET A 117 6.88 8.11 8.54
CA MET A 117 6.28 9.42 8.25
C MET A 117 5.57 9.93 9.50
N PRO A 118 5.30 11.25 9.66
CA PRO A 118 4.68 11.80 10.87
C PRO A 118 3.37 11.12 11.29
N HIS A 119 2.63 10.59 10.34
CA HIS A 119 1.33 9.92 10.52
C HIS A 119 1.39 8.41 10.25
N MET A 120 2.58 7.84 10.01
CA MET A 120 2.75 6.40 9.74
C MET A 120 4.01 5.85 10.38
N PRO A 121 3.90 4.76 11.16
CA PRO A 121 5.07 4.09 11.74
C PRO A 121 5.93 3.43 10.66
N ALA A 122 7.16 3.12 11.01
CA ALA A 122 8.09 2.40 10.13
C ALA A 122 7.56 1.03 9.66
N THR A 123 6.73 0.38 10.47
CA THR A 123 6.02 -0.86 10.12
C THR A 123 5.13 -0.73 8.91
N GLY A 124 4.45 0.42 8.74
CA GLY A 124 3.60 0.70 7.58
C GLY A 124 4.39 1.24 6.39
N VAL A 125 5.27 2.22 6.64
CA VAL A 125 6.04 2.89 5.58
C VAL A 125 7.03 1.95 4.93
N SER A 126 7.81 1.18 5.73
CA SER A 126 9.01 0.46 5.27
C SER A 126 9.09 -0.99 5.76
N GLY A 127 8.10 -1.48 6.53
CA GLY A 127 8.07 -2.83 7.08
C GLY A 127 7.51 -3.87 6.13
N LEU A 128 7.88 -5.14 6.37
CA LEU A 128 7.18 -6.30 5.82
C LEU A 128 6.11 -6.76 6.80
N ASP A 129 4.97 -7.26 6.29
CA ASP A 129 3.84 -7.68 7.12
C ASP A 129 3.46 -9.13 6.80
N LEU A 130 3.74 -10.04 7.73
CA LEU A 130 3.64 -11.49 7.54
C LEU A 130 2.27 -12.03 8.02
N TYR A 131 1.65 -12.81 7.15
CA TYR A 131 0.45 -13.60 7.40
C TYR A 131 0.73 -15.07 7.14
N ALA A 132 -0.06 -15.95 7.76
CA ALA A 132 -0.06 -17.40 7.50
C ALA A 132 -1.50 -17.91 7.34
N ARG A 133 -1.66 -18.99 6.57
CA ARG A 133 -2.95 -19.70 6.54
C ARG A 133 -3.07 -20.59 7.78
N ASP A 134 -4.21 -20.50 8.47
CA ASP A 134 -4.56 -21.42 9.54
C ASP A 134 -5.08 -22.77 8.97
N ALA A 135 -5.39 -23.71 9.87
CA ALA A 135 -5.88 -25.03 9.48
C ALA A 135 -7.24 -24.99 8.72
N SER A 136 -8.00 -23.91 8.84
CA SER A 136 -9.23 -23.70 8.08
C SER A 136 -9.00 -23.00 6.74
N GLY A 137 -7.75 -22.71 6.38
CA GLY A 137 -7.37 -22.00 5.16
C GLY A 137 -7.51 -20.48 5.23
N ARG A 138 -7.85 -19.91 6.40
CA ARG A 138 -7.98 -18.46 6.57
C ARG A 138 -6.64 -17.81 6.81
N TRP A 139 -6.43 -16.63 6.24
CA TRP A 139 -5.25 -15.81 6.51
C TRP A 139 -5.31 -15.21 7.92
N ARG A 140 -4.27 -15.45 8.71
CA ARG A 140 -4.09 -14.91 10.05
C ARG A 140 -2.79 -14.14 10.11
N TRP A 141 -2.81 -13.01 10.81
CA TRP A 141 -1.62 -12.20 11.03
C TRP A 141 -0.60 -12.95 11.91
N VAL A 142 0.67 -12.78 11.60
CA VAL A 142 1.79 -13.38 12.34
C VAL A 142 2.65 -12.32 12.98
N GLN A 143 3.26 -11.43 12.17
CA GLN A 143 4.18 -10.41 12.68
C GLN A 143 4.49 -9.37 11.60
N ALA A 144 4.88 -8.15 12.04
CA ALA A 144 5.41 -7.12 11.15
C ALA A 144 6.88 -6.81 11.47
N VAL A 145 7.68 -6.56 10.45
CA VAL A 145 9.05 -6.08 10.62
C VAL A 145 9.03 -4.60 10.98
N LYS A 146 9.83 -4.23 11.98
CA LYS A 146 10.03 -2.86 12.50
C LYS A 146 11.42 -2.37 12.04
N PRO A 147 11.57 -1.84 10.82
CA PRO A 147 12.88 -1.45 10.30
C PRO A 147 13.42 -0.22 11.04
N THR A 148 14.72 -0.23 11.34
CA THR A 148 15.45 0.89 11.98
C THR A 148 16.56 1.45 11.08
N LYS A 149 16.84 0.78 9.97
CA LYS A 149 17.81 1.19 8.95
C LYS A 149 17.35 0.68 7.59
N PRO A 150 17.80 1.28 6.46
CA PRO A 150 17.40 0.86 5.11
C PRO A 150 17.80 -0.57 4.76
N ASP A 151 18.98 -1.02 5.15
CA ASP A 151 19.45 -2.40 4.97
C ASP A 151 19.00 -3.25 6.16
N VAL A 152 17.86 -3.92 5.99
CA VAL A 152 17.20 -4.68 7.04
C VAL A 152 17.62 -6.14 6.98
N GLN A 153 18.02 -6.69 8.11
CA GLN A 153 18.14 -8.13 8.33
C GLN A 153 17.53 -8.44 9.69
N ALA A 154 16.40 -9.12 9.69
CA ALA A 154 15.59 -9.33 10.88
C ALA A 154 15.06 -10.75 10.98
N GLU A 155 14.98 -11.25 12.21
CA GLU A 155 14.10 -12.35 12.56
C GLU A 155 12.67 -11.82 12.59
N ILE A 156 11.81 -12.30 11.70
CA ILE A 156 10.39 -11.88 11.68
C ILE A 156 9.67 -12.54 12.85
N VAL A 157 9.81 -13.87 12.95
CA VAL A 157 9.13 -14.68 13.97
C VAL A 157 9.95 -15.94 14.26
N THR A 158 9.91 -16.38 15.52
CA THR A 158 10.47 -17.65 15.99
C THR A 158 9.47 -18.39 16.88
N GLY A 159 9.77 -19.65 17.21
CA GLY A 159 8.91 -20.47 18.06
C GLY A 159 7.63 -20.95 17.37
N LEU A 160 7.57 -20.95 16.04
CA LEU A 160 6.44 -21.46 15.28
C LEU A 160 6.17 -22.93 15.61
N ALA A 161 4.91 -23.30 15.72
CA ALA A 161 4.49 -24.70 15.87
C ALA A 161 4.92 -25.51 14.63
N PRO A 162 5.26 -26.80 14.78
CA PRO A 162 5.62 -27.66 13.64
C PRO A 162 4.51 -27.73 12.59
N GLY A 163 4.90 -27.97 11.35
CA GLY A 163 4.00 -28.23 10.23
C GLY A 163 4.18 -27.27 9.06
N LEU A 164 3.99 -27.79 7.86
CA LEU A 164 4.07 -27.04 6.62
C LEU A 164 2.89 -26.05 6.52
N ARG A 165 3.16 -24.76 6.32
CA ARG A 165 2.15 -23.70 6.16
C ARG A 165 2.48 -22.82 4.99
N GLU A 166 1.43 -22.23 4.42
CA GLU A 166 1.55 -21.16 3.46
C GLU A 166 1.60 -19.82 4.19
N TYR A 167 2.53 -18.97 3.75
CA TYR A 167 2.76 -17.62 4.25
C TYR A 167 2.63 -16.60 3.14
N ALA A 168 2.26 -15.38 3.51
CA ALA A 168 2.21 -14.21 2.65
C ALA A 168 2.87 -13.03 3.37
N ALA A 169 3.90 -12.44 2.74
CA ALA A 169 4.58 -11.24 3.25
C ALA A 169 4.26 -10.06 2.33
N TYR A 170 3.49 -9.09 2.85
CA TYR A 170 3.21 -7.84 2.15
C TYR A 170 4.41 -6.90 2.22
N LEU A 171 4.70 -6.21 1.12
CA LEU A 171 5.80 -5.28 0.97
C LEU A 171 5.43 -3.88 1.49
N PRO A 172 6.45 -3.01 1.75
CA PRO A 172 6.28 -1.65 2.22
C PRO A 172 5.29 -0.80 1.41
N LEU A 173 4.56 0.08 2.09
CA LEU A 173 3.55 0.94 1.44
C LEU A 173 4.15 2.21 0.83
N TYR A 174 4.99 2.95 1.58
CA TYR A 174 5.54 4.24 1.17
C TYR A 174 7.05 4.21 0.94
N ASN A 175 7.61 3.00 0.80
CA ASN A 175 8.99 2.77 0.41
C ASN A 175 9.06 1.71 -0.69
N GLY A 176 10.04 1.83 -1.57
CA GLY A 176 10.36 0.80 -2.53
C GLY A 176 11.32 -0.24 -1.93
N VAL A 177 11.37 -1.41 -2.53
CA VAL A 177 12.30 -2.48 -2.23
C VAL A 177 13.28 -2.65 -3.39
N GLU A 178 14.58 -2.71 -3.10
CA GLU A 178 15.63 -2.96 -4.09
C GLU A 178 15.92 -4.46 -4.21
N ARG A 179 15.97 -5.16 -3.08
CA ARG A 179 16.18 -6.62 -2.97
C ARG A 179 15.38 -7.16 -1.79
N LEU A 180 14.94 -8.40 -1.89
CA LEU A 180 14.23 -9.09 -0.80
C LEU A 180 14.53 -10.58 -0.85
N GLU A 181 14.88 -11.12 0.30
CA GLU A 181 15.06 -12.56 0.50
C GLU A 181 14.31 -12.98 1.76
N ILE A 182 13.74 -14.17 1.71
CA ILE A 182 13.15 -14.85 2.87
C ILE A 182 14.17 -15.87 3.36
N GLY A 183 14.39 -15.92 4.67
CA GLY A 183 15.34 -16.81 5.30
C GLY A 183 14.66 -17.81 6.21
N VAL A 184 15.16 -19.04 6.20
CA VAL A 184 14.75 -20.12 7.11
C VAL A 184 15.96 -20.83 7.67
N PRO A 185 15.87 -21.51 8.84
CA PRO A 185 16.96 -22.36 9.34
C PRO A 185 17.29 -23.49 8.35
N PRO A 186 18.57 -23.92 8.27
CA PRO A 186 18.97 -25.04 7.44
C PRO A 186 18.17 -26.31 7.73
N GLY A 187 17.83 -27.06 6.67
CA GLY A 187 17.05 -28.27 6.75
C GLY A 187 15.55 -28.12 6.86
N ALA A 188 15.04 -26.89 6.98
CA ALA A 188 13.61 -26.62 6.85
C ALA A 188 13.18 -26.76 5.36
N LYS A 189 11.99 -27.27 5.14
CA LYS A 189 11.40 -27.27 3.79
C LYS A 189 11.04 -25.84 3.42
N PHE A 190 11.40 -25.42 2.22
CA PHE A 190 11.03 -24.12 1.67
C PHE A 190 10.58 -24.25 0.21
N GLU A 191 9.47 -23.65 -0.11
CA GLU A 191 8.91 -23.57 -1.47
C GLU A 191 8.43 -22.16 -1.73
N GLY A 192 9.05 -21.46 -2.69
CA GLY A 192 8.51 -20.20 -3.22
C GLY A 192 7.27 -20.47 -4.05
N LEU A 193 6.17 -19.78 -3.76
CA LEU A 193 4.92 -19.92 -4.51
C LEU A 193 4.81 -18.81 -5.56
N PRO A 194 4.74 -19.13 -6.85
CA PRO A 194 4.59 -18.13 -7.89
C PRO A 194 3.29 -17.34 -7.73
N PRO A 195 3.17 -16.16 -8.35
CA PRO A 195 1.92 -15.41 -8.41
C PRO A 195 0.78 -16.31 -8.91
N ARG A 196 -0.39 -16.15 -8.29
CA ARG A 196 -1.59 -16.89 -8.74
C ARG A 196 -1.96 -16.50 -10.17
N PRO A 197 -2.37 -17.43 -11.02
CA PRO A 197 -2.73 -17.15 -12.42
C PRO A 197 -4.07 -16.42 -12.56
N ALA A 198 -4.85 -16.31 -11.48
CA ALA A 198 -6.13 -15.61 -11.48
C ALA A 198 -5.96 -14.13 -11.85
N LYS A 199 -6.92 -13.59 -12.60
CA LYS A 199 -6.96 -12.17 -12.92
C LYS A 199 -7.07 -11.34 -11.63
N PRO A 200 -6.28 -10.25 -11.49
CA PRO A 200 -6.30 -9.45 -10.28
C PRO A 200 -7.49 -8.49 -10.23
N VAL A 201 -7.91 -8.11 -9.03
CA VAL A 201 -8.67 -6.89 -8.81
C VAL A 201 -7.69 -5.71 -8.81
N VAL A 202 -7.87 -4.77 -9.73
CA VAL A 202 -6.99 -3.61 -9.90
C VAL A 202 -7.61 -2.38 -9.25
N PHE A 203 -6.94 -1.83 -8.25
CA PHE A 203 -7.35 -0.58 -7.60
C PHE A 203 -6.52 0.58 -8.13
N TYR A 204 -7.17 1.55 -8.75
CA TYR A 204 -6.56 2.82 -9.12
C TYR A 204 -7.13 3.92 -8.22
N GLY A 205 -6.26 4.59 -7.47
CA GLY A 205 -6.72 5.55 -6.48
C GLY A 205 -5.63 6.46 -5.91
N THR A 206 -5.90 6.96 -4.72
CA THR A 206 -5.19 8.05 -4.06
C THR A 206 -4.17 7.56 -3.02
N SER A 207 -3.80 8.44 -2.06
CA SER A 207 -3.05 8.08 -0.85
C SER A 207 -3.77 7.01 -0.02
N ILE A 208 -5.10 7.00 -0.03
CA ILE A 208 -5.89 6.03 0.72
C ILE A 208 -5.72 4.63 0.11
N THR A 209 -5.83 4.51 -1.20
CA THR A 209 -5.53 3.25 -1.90
C THR A 209 -4.07 2.84 -1.75
N HIS A 210 -3.13 3.81 -1.77
CA HIS A 210 -1.70 3.57 -1.53
C HIS A 210 -1.46 2.98 -0.13
N GLY A 211 -2.25 3.40 0.86
CA GLY A 211 -2.23 2.89 2.24
C GLY A 211 -1.77 3.89 3.28
N ALA A 212 -1.97 5.21 3.04
CA ALA A 212 -1.64 6.25 4.00
C ALA A 212 -2.34 6.01 5.34
N SER A 213 -1.59 6.12 6.42
CA SER A 213 -2.01 5.92 7.82
C SER A 213 -2.29 4.49 8.26
N ALA A 214 -2.10 3.48 7.39
CA ALA A 214 -2.11 2.09 7.83
C ALA A 214 -0.92 1.80 8.75
N SER A 215 -1.14 1.09 9.86
CA SER A 215 -0.07 0.72 10.80
C SER A 215 0.94 -0.25 10.19
N ARG A 216 0.52 -1.05 9.20
CA ARG A 216 1.31 -2.07 8.50
C ARG A 216 0.65 -2.43 7.16
N PRO A 217 1.41 -2.97 6.18
CA PRO A 217 0.93 -3.16 4.81
C PRO A 217 -0.35 -3.98 4.64
N GLY A 218 -0.53 -5.03 5.40
CA GLY A 218 -1.73 -5.88 5.31
C GLY A 218 -3.01 -5.26 5.86
N MET A 219 -2.95 -4.07 6.48
CA MET A 219 -4.14 -3.37 6.99
C MET A 219 -4.80 -2.45 5.97
N VAL A 220 -4.18 -2.18 4.84
CA VAL A 220 -4.85 -1.43 3.76
C VAL A 220 -6.07 -2.21 3.24
N HIS A 221 -7.18 -1.53 2.99
CA HIS A 221 -8.43 -2.17 2.52
C HIS A 221 -8.20 -3.07 1.29
N THR A 222 -7.29 -2.70 0.38
CA THR A 222 -6.95 -3.51 -0.80
C THR A 222 -6.36 -4.86 -0.41
N ALA A 223 -5.46 -4.89 0.58
CA ALA A 223 -4.88 -6.13 1.10
C ALA A 223 -5.91 -6.95 1.91
N ILE A 224 -6.77 -6.29 2.68
CA ILE A 224 -7.88 -6.94 3.41
C ILE A 224 -8.82 -7.63 2.43
N LEU A 225 -9.26 -6.92 1.39
CA LEU A 225 -10.14 -7.45 0.34
C LEU A 225 -9.49 -8.59 -0.43
N GLY A 226 -8.21 -8.47 -0.78
CA GLY A 226 -7.46 -9.55 -1.43
C GLY A 226 -7.46 -10.85 -0.62
N ARG A 227 -7.33 -10.76 0.73
CA ARG A 227 -7.41 -11.94 1.61
C ARG A 227 -8.83 -12.47 1.76
N ARG A 228 -9.85 -11.61 1.85
CA ARG A 228 -11.26 -12.01 2.03
C ARG A 228 -11.86 -12.62 0.77
N LEU A 229 -11.48 -12.10 -0.39
CA LEU A 229 -11.92 -12.60 -1.70
C LEU A 229 -11.04 -13.76 -2.19
N ASP A 230 -9.92 -14.01 -1.52
CA ASP A 230 -8.85 -14.93 -1.95
C ASP A 230 -8.38 -14.67 -3.39
N MET A 231 -8.23 -13.40 -3.76
CA MET A 231 -7.85 -12.96 -5.10
C MET A 231 -6.55 -12.16 -5.11
N PRO A 232 -5.77 -12.23 -6.22
CA PRO A 232 -4.67 -11.30 -6.42
C PRO A 232 -5.19 -9.86 -6.50
N VAL A 233 -4.41 -8.93 -5.96
CA VAL A 233 -4.73 -7.49 -6.00
C VAL A 233 -3.55 -6.72 -6.58
N VAL A 234 -3.84 -5.75 -7.44
CA VAL A 234 -2.89 -4.75 -7.91
C VAL A 234 -3.26 -3.41 -7.31
N ASN A 235 -2.36 -2.83 -6.53
CA ASN A 235 -2.54 -1.53 -5.90
C ASN A 235 -1.84 -0.43 -6.72
N LEU A 236 -2.62 0.39 -7.39
CA LEU A 236 -2.18 1.58 -8.12
C LEU A 236 -2.67 2.86 -7.42
N GLY A 237 -2.49 2.90 -6.09
CA GLY A 237 -2.67 4.11 -5.31
C GLY A 237 -1.50 5.07 -5.52
N PHE A 238 -1.80 6.33 -5.81
CA PHE A 238 -0.81 7.39 -6.02
C PHE A 238 -1.17 8.60 -5.15
N SER A 239 -0.48 8.74 -4.03
CA SER A 239 -0.73 9.78 -3.01
C SER A 239 -0.81 11.18 -3.62
N GLY A 240 -1.95 11.87 -3.46
CA GLY A 240 -2.19 13.19 -4.06
C GLY A 240 -2.37 13.21 -5.59
N ASN A 241 -2.16 12.06 -6.28
CA ASN A 241 -2.04 11.97 -7.74
C ASN A 241 -2.91 10.88 -8.39
N GLY A 242 -3.83 10.26 -7.66
CA GLY A 242 -4.89 9.42 -8.22
C GLY A 242 -6.00 10.32 -8.76
N ARG A 243 -5.94 10.72 -10.03
CA ARG A 243 -6.79 11.78 -10.59
C ARG A 243 -7.46 11.41 -11.91
N MET A 244 -7.70 10.14 -12.16
CA MET A 244 -8.30 9.63 -13.40
C MET A 244 -7.55 10.12 -14.66
N ASP A 245 -6.21 10.16 -14.60
CA ASP A 245 -5.39 10.64 -15.72
C ASP A 245 -5.40 9.65 -16.89
N ALA A 246 -5.57 10.18 -18.12
CA ALA A 246 -5.66 9.38 -19.34
C ALA A 246 -4.45 8.46 -19.55
N ALA A 247 -3.23 8.96 -19.24
CA ALA A 247 -2.01 8.16 -19.37
C ALA A 247 -1.98 6.95 -18.43
N VAL A 248 -2.55 7.07 -17.22
CA VAL A 248 -2.74 5.91 -16.32
C VAL A 248 -3.83 5.00 -16.88
N GLY A 249 -4.90 5.55 -17.45
CA GLY A 249 -5.95 4.81 -18.13
C GLY A 249 -5.42 3.95 -19.30
N GLU A 250 -4.47 4.48 -20.09
CA GLU A 250 -3.78 3.72 -21.14
C GLU A 250 -3.05 2.49 -20.58
N LEU A 251 -2.33 2.67 -19.47
CA LEU A 251 -1.64 1.57 -18.79
C LEU A 251 -2.63 0.54 -18.21
N LEU A 252 -3.74 0.99 -17.63
CA LEU A 252 -4.80 0.10 -17.13
C LEU A 252 -5.41 -0.75 -18.25
N CYS A 253 -5.54 -0.21 -19.46
CA CYS A 253 -6.03 -0.96 -20.63
C CYS A 253 -5.14 -2.16 -21.00
N GLU A 254 -3.91 -2.21 -20.52
CA GLU A 254 -3.00 -3.35 -20.78
C GLU A 254 -3.13 -4.47 -19.75
N VAL A 255 -3.88 -4.26 -18.66
CA VAL A 255 -4.01 -5.23 -17.56
C VAL A 255 -5.31 -6.03 -17.74
N ASP A 256 -5.19 -7.34 -17.90
CA ASP A 256 -6.34 -8.25 -17.91
C ASP A 256 -6.84 -8.46 -16.47
N ALA A 257 -7.74 -7.58 -16.03
CA ALA A 257 -8.25 -7.54 -14.66
C ALA A 257 -9.55 -8.33 -14.50
N ALA A 258 -9.77 -8.87 -13.29
CA ALA A 258 -11.07 -9.39 -12.86
C ALA A 258 -12.08 -8.26 -12.63
N ALA A 259 -11.61 -7.12 -12.10
CA ALA A 259 -12.37 -5.89 -11.95
C ALA A 259 -11.43 -4.69 -11.84
N PHE A 260 -11.87 -3.52 -12.28
CA PHE A 260 -11.22 -2.23 -12.03
C PHE A 260 -11.99 -1.47 -10.96
N VAL A 261 -11.32 -1.04 -9.90
CA VAL A 261 -11.88 -0.19 -8.84
C VAL A 261 -11.24 1.18 -8.95
N ILE A 262 -12.05 2.19 -9.28
CA ILE A 262 -11.61 3.58 -9.49
C ILE A 262 -11.97 4.39 -8.26
N ASP A 263 -10.95 4.65 -7.42
CA ASP A 263 -11.04 5.29 -6.10
C ASP A 263 -10.23 6.59 -6.07
N CYS A 264 -10.51 7.48 -7.03
CA CYS A 264 -9.70 8.68 -7.27
C CYS A 264 -10.31 9.97 -6.67
N LEU A 265 -11.58 9.96 -6.25
CA LEU A 265 -12.28 11.17 -5.81
C LEU A 265 -11.56 12.00 -4.74
N PRO A 266 -10.89 11.40 -3.72
CA PRO A 266 -10.20 12.18 -2.70
C PRO A 266 -9.15 13.18 -3.22
N ASN A 267 -8.67 13.01 -4.46
CA ASN A 267 -7.70 13.92 -5.10
C ASN A 267 -8.31 14.82 -6.19
N MET A 268 -9.63 14.84 -6.33
CA MET A 268 -10.33 15.53 -7.41
C MET A 268 -11.37 16.50 -6.86
N GLY A 269 -11.62 17.58 -7.59
CA GLY A 269 -12.80 18.41 -7.38
C GLY A 269 -13.91 18.06 -8.36
N PRO A 270 -15.15 18.60 -8.17
CA PRO A 270 -16.31 18.24 -8.99
C PRO A 270 -16.11 18.48 -10.50
N ALA A 271 -15.40 19.53 -10.87
CA ALA A 271 -15.09 19.83 -12.28
C ALA A 271 -14.17 18.79 -12.91
N ASP A 272 -13.14 18.32 -12.17
CA ASP A 272 -12.24 17.25 -12.63
C ASP A 272 -12.98 15.93 -12.78
N VAL A 273 -13.86 15.59 -11.82
CA VAL A 273 -14.68 14.38 -11.86
C VAL A 273 -15.57 14.39 -13.10
N THR A 274 -16.27 15.50 -13.36
CA THR A 274 -17.12 15.67 -14.54
C THR A 274 -16.32 15.53 -15.84
N ALA A 275 -15.12 16.09 -15.88
CA ALA A 275 -14.28 16.07 -17.09
C ALA A 275 -13.63 14.70 -17.37
N LYS A 276 -13.27 13.93 -16.33
CA LYS A 276 -12.36 12.78 -16.48
C LYS A 276 -13.01 11.41 -16.24
N CYS A 277 -14.09 11.33 -15.43
CA CYS A 277 -14.68 10.04 -15.07
C CYS A 277 -15.21 9.27 -16.29
N ALA A 278 -16.11 9.87 -17.06
CA ALA A 278 -16.69 9.20 -18.20
C ALA A 278 -15.66 8.84 -19.31
N PRO A 279 -14.69 9.71 -19.66
CA PRO A 279 -13.60 9.35 -20.56
C PRO A 279 -12.81 8.12 -20.09
N LEU A 280 -12.41 8.03 -18.81
CA LEU A 280 -11.68 6.89 -18.30
C LEU A 280 -12.51 5.60 -18.37
N VAL A 281 -13.78 5.66 -17.97
CA VAL A 281 -14.68 4.48 -18.05
C VAL A 281 -14.84 4.01 -19.49
N ARG A 282 -15.06 4.93 -20.46
CA ARG A 282 -15.17 4.57 -21.89
C ARG A 282 -13.85 4.00 -22.43
N GLN A 283 -12.71 4.55 -22.02
CA GLN A 283 -11.38 4.04 -22.40
C GLN A 283 -11.20 2.58 -21.92
N LEU A 284 -11.50 2.29 -20.67
CA LEU A 284 -11.44 0.93 -20.12
C LEU A 284 -12.45 0.00 -20.81
N ARG A 285 -13.69 0.47 -21.02
CA ARG A 285 -14.75 -0.32 -21.63
C ARG A 285 -14.47 -0.67 -23.10
N ALA A 286 -13.85 0.24 -23.84
CA ALA A 286 -13.44 -0.01 -25.22
C ALA A 286 -12.44 -1.17 -25.33
N LYS A 287 -11.54 -1.32 -24.34
CA LYS A 287 -10.57 -2.41 -24.31
C LYS A 287 -11.11 -3.67 -23.64
N TRP A 288 -11.89 -3.52 -22.60
CA TRP A 288 -12.42 -4.59 -21.76
C TRP A 288 -13.95 -4.54 -21.70
N PRO A 289 -14.67 -5.03 -22.73
CA PRO A 289 -16.12 -4.85 -22.87
C PRO A 289 -16.93 -5.42 -21.71
N ALA A 290 -16.46 -6.51 -21.10
CA ALA A 290 -17.20 -7.25 -20.06
C ALA A 290 -16.63 -7.09 -18.64
N THR A 291 -15.41 -6.58 -18.47
CA THR A 291 -14.77 -6.48 -17.14
C THR A 291 -15.52 -5.49 -16.26
N PRO A 292 -15.90 -5.87 -15.03
CA PRO A 292 -16.53 -4.94 -14.09
C PRO A 292 -15.69 -3.70 -13.81
N ILE A 293 -16.34 -2.55 -13.78
CA ILE A 293 -15.74 -1.28 -13.33
C ILE A 293 -16.55 -0.79 -12.13
N VAL A 294 -15.86 -0.51 -11.03
CA VAL A 294 -16.47 -0.05 -9.78
C VAL A 294 -16.00 1.39 -9.54
N LEU A 295 -16.93 2.34 -9.53
CA LEU A 295 -16.66 3.72 -9.15
C LEU A 295 -16.90 3.90 -7.66
N VAL A 296 -15.96 4.52 -6.96
CA VAL A 296 -16.02 4.70 -5.52
C VAL A 296 -16.11 6.19 -5.21
N GLU A 297 -17.12 6.60 -4.45
CA GLU A 297 -17.19 7.95 -3.91
C GLU A 297 -16.07 8.22 -2.91
N ASP A 298 -15.78 9.50 -2.71
CA ASP A 298 -14.92 9.97 -1.63
C ASP A 298 -15.58 9.69 -0.27
N ARG A 299 -14.76 9.21 0.69
CA ARG A 299 -15.25 9.07 2.07
C ARG A 299 -15.32 10.44 2.73
N ARG A 300 -16.46 10.75 3.39
CA ARG A 300 -16.61 12.00 4.11
C ARG A 300 -15.51 12.13 5.17
N TYR A 301 -14.95 13.31 5.31
CA TYR A 301 -14.00 13.58 6.39
C TYR A 301 -14.69 13.37 7.73
N THR A 302 -14.03 12.67 8.64
CA THR A 302 -14.61 12.35 9.95
C THR A 302 -14.99 13.58 10.79
N ASN A 303 -14.48 14.75 10.43
CA ASN A 303 -14.82 16.05 11.05
C ASN A 303 -15.68 16.96 10.17
N SER A 304 -16.30 16.46 9.10
CA SER A 304 -17.16 17.26 8.22
C SER A 304 -18.43 17.74 8.93
N TRP A 305 -18.94 16.96 9.89
CA TRP A 305 -20.10 17.29 10.69
C TRP A 305 -20.03 18.64 11.40
N ILE A 306 -18.83 19.15 11.69
CA ILE A 306 -18.58 20.46 12.31
C ILE A 306 -17.97 21.48 11.34
N THR A 307 -17.63 21.06 10.12
CA THR A 307 -17.02 21.90 9.08
C THR A 307 -17.87 21.92 7.82
N PRO A 308 -18.93 22.77 7.74
CA PRO A 308 -19.91 22.74 6.64
C PRO A 308 -19.31 22.86 5.23
N ALA A 309 -18.20 23.59 5.08
CA ALA A 309 -17.53 23.72 3.78
C ALA A 309 -16.93 22.37 3.30
N LYS A 310 -16.44 21.52 4.22
CA LYS A 310 -15.96 20.18 3.90
C LYS A 310 -17.10 19.26 3.53
N ASP A 311 -18.20 19.34 4.26
CA ASP A 311 -19.40 18.54 3.99
C ASP A 311 -19.95 18.86 2.60
N LYS A 312 -20.13 20.13 2.29
CA LYS A 312 -20.53 20.59 0.96
C LYS A 312 -19.59 20.14 -0.15
N PHE A 313 -18.27 20.13 0.08
CA PHE A 313 -17.30 19.64 -0.90
C PHE A 313 -17.55 18.17 -1.25
N HIS A 314 -17.85 17.33 -0.26
CA HIS A 314 -18.20 15.93 -0.50
C HIS A 314 -19.52 15.80 -1.25
N ASP A 315 -20.55 16.56 -0.89
CA ASP A 315 -21.82 16.55 -1.60
C ASP A 315 -21.63 16.89 -3.08
N ASP A 316 -20.88 17.93 -3.39
CA ASP A 316 -20.60 18.36 -4.78
C ASP A 316 -19.80 17.29 -5.55
N ASN A 317 -18.80 16.65 -4.92
CA ASN A 317 -18.01 15.56 -5.52
C ASN A 317 -18.84 14.30 -5.76
N HIS A 318 -19.64 13.89 -4.78
CA HIS A 318 -20.54 12.74 -4.89
C HIS A 318 -21.57 12.96 -5.99
N ALA A 319 -22.19 14.16 -6.05
CA ALA A 319 -23.13 14.51 -7.10
C ALA A 319 -22.48 14.45 -8.50
N ALA A 320 -21.24 14.93 -8.64
CA ALA A 320 -20.52 14.87 -9.91
C ALA A 320 -20.23 13.43 -10.35
N LEU A 321 -19.77 12.55 -9.43
CA LEU A 321 -19.52 11.15 -9.74
C LEU A 321 -20.81 10.40 -10.05
N LYS A 322 -21.87 10.64 -9.27
CA LYS A 322 -23.18 10.01 -9.47
C LYS A 322 -23.77 10.42 -10.83
N SER A 323 -23.68 11.68 -11.20
CA SER A 323 -24.12 12.15 -12.52
C SER A 323 -23.36 11.48 -13.66
N ALA A 324 -22.04 11.33 -13.53
CA ALA A 324 -21.22 10.63 -14.51
C ALA A 324 -21.61 9.15 -14.60
N PHE A 325 -21.82 8.49 -13.46
CA PHE A 325 -22.28 7.11 -13.39
C PHE A 325 -23.65 6.92 -14.09
N ASP A 326 -24.64 7.74 -13.75
CA ASP A 326 -25.99 7.64 -14.30
C ASP A 326 -26.02 7.90 -15.80
N SER A 327 -25.20 8.83 -16.30
CA SER A 327 -25.05 9.09 -17.73
C SER A 327 -24.49 7.87 -18.45
N LEU A 328 -23.43 7.25 -17.91
CA LEU A 328 -22.82 6.04 -18.48
C LEU A 328 -23.77 4.85 -18.48
N VAL A 329 -24.56 4.66 -17.43
CA VAL A 329 -25.61 3.64 -17.38
C VAL A 329 -26.68 3.90 -18.44
N LYS A 330 -27.12 5.15 -18.61
CA LYS A 330 -28.09 5.55 -19.65
C LYS A 330 -27.54 5.35 -21.05
N GLU A 331 -26.23 5.50 -21.25
CA GLU A 331 -25.54 5.21 -22.51
C GLU A 331 -25.41 3.69 -22.78
N GLY A 332 -25.83 2.82 -21.84
CA GLY A 332 -25.76 1.36 -21.97
C GLY A 332 -24.40 0.77 -21.59
N VAL A 333 -23.55 1.48 -20.83
CA VAL A 333 -22.29 0.93 -20.31
C VAL A 333 -22.61 -0.20 -19.33
N ALA A 334 -22.36 -1.44 -19.74
CA ALA A 334 -22.63 -2.63 -18.93
C ALA A 334 -21.59 -2.84 -17.81
N ASN A 335 -21.93 -3.65 -16.80
CA ASN A 335 -21.05 -4.04 -15.69
C ASN A 335 -20.35 -2.85 -15.00
N LEU A 336 -21.08 -1.74 -14.84
CA LEU A 336 -20.68 -0.58 -14.08
C LEU A 336 -21.32 -0.64 -12.70
N HIS A 337 -20.51 -0.55 -11.64
CA HIS A 337 -20.93 -0.64 -10.26
C HIS A 337 -20.55 0.64 -9.51
N TYR A 338 -21.19 0.88 -8.36
CA TYR A 338 -21.03 2.09 -7.60
C TYR A 338 -20.93 1.80 -6.10
N ILE A 339 -20.03 2.46 -5.41
CA ILE A 339 -19.87 2.40 -3.97
C ILE A 339 -20.06 3.81 -3.42
N PRO A 340 -21.12 4.06 -2.63
CA PRO A 340 -21.34 5.35 -1.98
C PRO A 340 -20.27 5.62 -0.92
N GLY A 341 -19.97 6.92 -0.70
CA GLY A 341 -18.94 7.36 0.23
C GLY A 341 -19.36 7.36 1.69
N ASP A 342 -20.66 7.51 1.92
CA ASP A 342 -21.23 7.54 3.27
C ASP A 342 -21.01 6.20 3.98
N GLY A 343 -20.54 6.27 5.22
CA GLY A 343 -20.27 5.09 6.04
C GLY A 343 -18.95 4.36 5.76
N LEU A 344 -18.17 4.76 4.74
CA LEU A 344 -16.86 4.11 4.47
C LEU A 344 -15.87 4.22 5.63
N LEU A 345 -15.96 5.25 6.46
CA LEU A 345 -15.15 5.41 7.69
C LEU A 345 -15.94 5.14 8.98
N GLY A 346 -17.22 4.82 8.87
CA GLY A 346 -18.16 4.81 10.00
C GLY A 346 -18.69 6.22 10.32
N ASP A 347 -19.50 6.33 11.38
CA ASP A 347 -20.22 7.55 11.79
C ASP A 347 -19.77 8.12 13.15
N ASP A 348 -18.86 7.42 13.84
CA ASP A 348 -18.33 7.82 15.16
C ASP A 348 -17.16 8.80 15.11
N GLY A 349 -16.58 9.04 13.94
CA GLY A 349 -15.42 9.92 13.76
C GLY A 349 -14.06 9.24 13.97
N ASP A 350 -13.99 7.99 14.43
CA ASP A 350 -12.76 7.30 14.83
C ASP A 350 -12.05 6.58 13.67
N GLY A 351 -12.63 6.57 12.48
CA GLY A 351 -12.11 5.83 11.32
C GLY A 351 -10.92 6.47 10.59
N ALA A 352 -10.45 7.66 11.00
CA ALA A 352 -9.37 8.37 10.30
C ALA A 352 -8.32 8.92 11.27
N THR A 353 -7.07 9.07 10.76
CA THR A 353 -5.94 9.63 11.52
C THR A 353 -5.93 11.16 11.52
N ASP A 354 -6.33 11.79 10.40
CA ASP A 354 -6.27 13.24 10.18
C ASP A 354 -7.60 13.82 9.64
N GLY A 355 -8.65 13.06 9.82
CA GLY A 355 -9.98 13.37 9.31
C GLY A 355 -10.24 12.83 7.90
N SER A 356 -9.22 12.55 7.10
CA SER A 356 -9.31 12.08 5.70
C SER A 356 -8.76 10.67 5.51
N HIS A 357 -7.52 10.42 5.98
CA HIS A 357 -6.84 9.17 5.76
C HIS A 357 -7.28 8.12 6.79
N PRO A 358 -7.79 6.97 6.36
CA PRO A 358 -8.23 5.91 7.25
C PRO A 358 -7.08 5.41 8.14
N ASN A 359 -7.35 5.23 9.42
CA ASN A 359 -6.54 4.36 10.26
C ASN A 359 -6.92 2.88 10.05
N ASP A 360 -6.36 1.95 10.82
CA ASP A 360 -6.65 0.53 10.65
C ASP A 360 -8.15 0.21 10.80
N LEU A 361 -8.87 0.88 11.71
CA LEU A 361 -10.32 0.74 11.88
C LEU A 361 -11.05 1.20 10.62
N GLY A 362 -10.71 2.37 10.10
CA GLY A 362 -11.31 2.90 8.87
C GLY A 362 -11.03 2.01 7.65
N PHE A 363 -9.83 1.43 7.53
CA PHE A 363 -9.54 0.47 6.46
C PHE A 363 -10.36 -0.81 6.55
N VAL A 364 -10.63 -1.32 7.75
CA VAL A 364 -11.52 -2.48 7.95
C VAL A 364 -12.94 -2.11 7.55
N ARG A 365 -13.49 -0.98 8.02
CA ARG A 365 -14.82 -0.48 7.66
C ARG A 365 -14.97 -0.27 6.14
N GLN A 366 -13.96 0.30 5.52
CA GLN A 366 -13.93 0.49 4.07
C GLN A 366 -13.94 -0.85 3.32
N ALA A 367 -13.20 -1.84 3.79
CA ALA A 367 -13.25 -3.18 3.23
C ALA A 367 -14.63 -3.84 3.44
N ASP A 368 -15.25 -3.66 4.61
CA ASP A 368 -16.60 -4.17 4.91
C ASP A 368 -17.65 -3.60 3.95
N ALA A 369 -17.58 -2.30 3.65
CA ALA A 369 -18.49 -1.64 2.73
C ALA A 369 -18.27 -2.01 1.26
N MET A 370 -17.01 -2.20 0.85
CA MET A 370 -16.65 -2.52 -0.53
C MET A 370 -16.86 -3.99 -0.88
N GLU A 371 -16.65 -4.92 0.06
CA GLU A 371 -16.68 -6.36 -0.21
C GLU A 371 -17.98 -6.84 -0.86
N PRO A 372 -19.19 -6.47 -0.39
CA PRO A 372 -20.44 -6.93 -1.00
C PRO A 372 -20.59 -6.51 -2.47
N VAL A 373 -20.17 -5.28 -2.80
CA VAL A 373 -20.23 -4.76 -4.17
C VAL A 373 -19.22 -5.49 -5.06
N LEU A 374 -18.00 -5.73 -4.55
CA LEU A 374 -16.98 -6.48 -5.28
C LEU A 374 -17.39 -7.94 -5.49
N ARG A 375 -17.95 -8.62 -4.49
CA ARG A 375 -18.48 -9.98 -4.66
C ARG A 375 -19.54 -10.04 -5.76
N LYS A 376 -20.49 -9.09 -5.76
CA LYS A 376 -21.50 -8.96 -6.81
C LYS A 376 -20.87 -8.72 -8.18
N ALA A 377 -19.92 -7.78 -8.28
CA ALA A 377 -19.25 -7.45 -9.53
C ALA A 377 -18.46 -8.63 -10.10
N LEU A 378 -17.85 -9.43 -9.23
CA LEU A 378 -17.04 -10.60 -9.59
C LEU A 378 -17.88 -11.88 -9.81
N GLY A 379 -19.21 -11.81 -9.62
CA GLY A 379 -20.08 -13.00 -9.71
C GLY A 379 -19.84 -14.02 -8.61
N MET A 380 -19.24 -13.60 -7.49
CA MET A 380 -19.04 -14.44 -6.31
C MET A 380 -20.33 -14.46 -5.47
N GLY A 381 -20.77 -15.64 -5.05
CA GLY A 381 -21.91 -15.76 -4.11
C GLY A 381 -21.66 -15.00 -2.80
N LYS A 382 -22.77 -14.78 -2.03
CA LYS A 382 -22.71 -14.15 -0.71
C LYS A 382 -21.84 -14.95 0.25
#